data_566dd90d40b071242be844b23069733c
#
_entry.id   566dd90d40b071242be844b23069733c
#
_cell.length_a   1.000
_cell.length_b   1.000
_cell.length_c   1.000
_cell.angle_alpha   90.00
_cell.angle_beta   90.00
_cell.angle_gamma   90.00
#
_symmetry.space_group_name_H-M   'P 1'
#
loop_
_entity.id
_entity.type
_entity.pdbx_description
1 polymer ?
#
loop_
_entity_poly.entity_id
_entity_poly.type
_entity_poly.pdbx_seq_one_letter_code
_entity_poly.pdbx_strand_id
1 'polypeptide(L)'
;MTSLRNITVIIGITGFLVTLIQCQGDNLPPNPYDAIQDPDDLSNDSIPLASLEGLQTKVFGPTCANSGCHDGTFEPDFRTAEASYNSLVYQPIIKNYVSNPLTYRTLPFDASNSMIIRRLTEDIDGISGIMPLATEPDSDWEINKESYIAALNEWINAG
;
A
#
# COMPACT_ATOMS: atom_id res chain seq x y z
N MET A 1 18.49 -71.24 -58.83
CA MET A 1 19.73 -70.90 -58.17
C MET A 1 19.72 -69.37 -57.91
N THR A 2 19.16 -68.90 -56.92
CA THR A 2 19.04 -67.44 -56.58
C THR A 2 19.42 -67.20 -55.13
N SER A 3 20.53 -66.52 -55.02
CA SER A 3 21.12 -66.14 -53.74
C SER A 3 20.33 -64.96 -53.12
N LEU A 4 19.79 -65.20 -51.93
CA LEU A 4 19.18 -64.13 -51.09
C LEU A 4 20.28 -63.44 -50.34
N ARG A 5 20.50 -62.17 -50.62
CA ARG A 5 21.39 -61.28 -49.86
C ARG A 5 20.59 -60.71 -48.69
N ASN A 6 20.98 -61.01 -47.48
CA ASN A 6 20.49 -60.41 -46.31
C ASN A 6 20.91 -58.95 -46.22
N ILE A 7 19.95 -58.07 -46.27
CA ILE A 7 20.16 -56.65 -45.99
C ILE A 7 19.87 -56.42 -44.48
N THR A 8 20.92 -56.24 -43.70
CA THR A 8 20.82 -55.85 -42.29
C THR A 8 20.56 -54.36 -42.28
N VAL A 9 19.35 -54.01 -41.92
CA VAL A 9 18.99 -52.60 -41.65
C VAL A 9 19.44 -52.25 -40.24
N ILE A 10 20.49 -51.45 -40.12
CA ILE A 10 20.91 -50.88 -38.86
C ILE A 10 20.04 -49.63 -38.62
N ILE A 11 19.06 -49.75 -37.74
CA ILE A 11 18.28 -48.62 -37.25
C ILE A 11 19.13 -47.91 -36.20
N GLY A 12 19.78 -46.83 -36.59
CA GLY A 12 20.46 -45.91 -35.69
C GLY A 12 19.42 -45.16 -34.89
N ILE A 13 19.26 -45.49 -33.60
CA ILE A 13 18.49 -44.73 -32.65
C ILE A 13 19.37 -43.54 -32.25
N THR A 14 19.21 -42.42 -32.93
CA THR A 14 19.74 -41.13 -32.48
C THR A 14 18.90 -40.69 -31.29
N GLY A 15 19.41 -40.98 -30.08
CA GLY A 15 18.85 -40.45 -28.84
C GLY A 15 18.94 -38.92 -28.84
N PHE A 16 17.81 -38.27 -29.07
CA PHE A 16 17.68 -36.84 -28.87
C PHE A 16 17.70 -36.57 -27.37
N LEU A 17 18.88 -36.25 -26.85
CA LEU A 17 19.08 -35.84 -25.45
C LEU A 17 18.48 -34.43 -25.29
N VAL A 18 17.21 -34.36 -24.93
CA VAL A 18 16.57 -33.10 -24.50
C VAL A 18 17.16 -32.77 -23.16
N THR A 19 18.15 -31.91 -23.12
CA THR A 19 18.59 -31.25 -21.90
C THR A 19 17.48 -30.30 -21.49
N LEU A 20 16.67 -30.76 -20.53
CA LEU A 20 15.78 -29.86 -19.76
C LEU A 20 16.69 -28.90 -19.02
N ILE A 21 16.85 -27.69 -19.56
CA ILE A 21 17.37 -26.56 -18.79
C ILE A 21 16.31 -26.27 -17.76
N GLN A 22 16.43 -26.87 -16.58
CA GLN A 22 15.71 -26.42 -15.41
C GLN A 22 16.23 -25.03 -15.11
N CYS A 23 15.35 -24.03 -15.22
CA CYS A 23 15.58 -22.75 -14.56
C CYS A 23 15.61 -23.03 -13.07
N GLN A 24 16.81 -23.25 -12.52
CA GLN A 24 17.02 -23.22 -11.08
C GLN A 24 16.87 -21.77 -10.66
N GLY A 25 15.72 -21.48 -10.00
CA GLY A 25 15.40 -20.15 -9.48
C GLY A 25 16.19 -19.75 -8.24
N ASP A 26 17.36 -20.39 -7.99
CA ASP A 26 18.07 -20.27 -6.72
C ASP A 26 18.99 -19.03 -6.60
N ASN A 27 18.98 -18.13 -7.60
CA ASN A 27 19.80 -16.92 -7.61
C ASN A 27 18.98 -15.62 -7.66
N LEU A 28 17.70 -15.67 -7.34
CA LEU A 28 16.97 -14.44 -7.09
C LEU A 28 17.49 -13.83 -5.78
N PRO A 29 17.75 -12.52 -5.72
CA PRO A 29 18.03 -11.87 -4.45
C PRO A 29 16.89 -12.21 -3.49
N PRO A 30 17.17 -12.43 -2.19
CA PRO A 30 16.12 -12.74 -1.23
C PRO A 30 15.04 -11.66 -1.34
N ASN A 31 13.81 -12.10 -1.54
CA ASN A 31 12.68 -11.21 -1.54
C ASN A 31 12.63 -10.54 -0.15
N PRO A 32 12.67 -9.21 -0.06
CA PRO A 32 12.62 -8.53 1.24
C PRO A 32 11.38 -8.89 2.06
N TYR A 33 10.35 -9.45 1.43
CA TYR A 33 9.14 -9.94 2.10
C TYR A 33 9.24 -11.41 2.58
N ASP A 34 10.26 -12.18 2.14
CA ASP A 34 10.48 -13.56 2.63
C ASP A 34 11.04 -13.58 4.07
N ALA A 35 11.52 -12.45 4.56
CA ALA A 35 11.90 -12.27 5.95
C ALA A 35 10.69 -12.14 6.90
N ILE A 36 9.50 -11.95 6.36
CA ILE A 36 8.23 -11.92 7.10
C ILE A 36 7.76 -13.37 7.21
N GLN A 37 8.32 -14.12 8.17
CA GLN A 37 8.12 -15.58 8.29
C GLN A 37 6.79 -15.98 8.95
N ASP A 38 6.04 -15.04 9.52
CA ASP A 38 4.77 -15.34 10.16
C ASP A 38 3.85 -14.11 10.13
N PRO A 39 2.66 -14.18 9.49
CA PRO A 39 1.68 -13.13 9.61
C PRO A 39 1.23 -12.89 11.06
N ASP A 40 1.42 -13.87 11.95
CA ASP A 40 1.15 -13.74 13.39
C ASP A 40 2.34 -13.14 14.18
N ASP A 41 3.56 -13.07 13.60
CA ASP A 41 4.75 -12.48 14.23
C ASP A 41 4.90 -10.98 13.93
N LEU A 42 4.04 -10.42 13.11
CA LEU A 42 3.87 -8.97 13.03
C LEU A 42 3.15 -8.50 14.30
N SER A 43 3.86 -8.51 15.42
CA SER A 43 3.43 -7.71 16.55
C SER A 43 3.18 -6.30 16.01
N ASN A 44 2.06 -5.73 16.32
CA ASN A 44 1.61 -4.40 15.89
C ASN A 44 2.65 -3.30 16.18
N ASP A 45 3.67 -3.63 17.00
CA ASP A 45 4.81 -2.80 17.37
C ASP A 45 5.98 -2.83 16.36
N SER A 46 5.98 -3.80 15.41
CA SER A 46 7.06 -3.93 14.40
C SER A 46 6.76 -3.18 13.10
N ILE A 47 5.50 -2.77 12.87
CA ILE A 47 5.11 -2.03 11.67
C ILE A 47 5.47 -0.55 11.87
N PRO A 48 6.34 0.04 11.00
CA PRO A 48 6.67 1.45 11.12
C PRO A 48 5.41 2.31 11.03
N LEU A 49 5.25 3.26 11.95
CA LEU A 49 4.09 4.17 11.95
C LEU A 49 4.01 4.97 10.63
N ALA A 50 5.17 5.40 10.11
CA ALA A 50 5.27 6.12 8.84
C ALA A 50 5.24 5.18 7.61
N SER A 51 4.43 4.12 7.66
CA SER A 51 4.06 3.27 6.54
C SER A 51 2.55 3.31 6.33
N LEU A 52 2.08 2.90 5.15
CA LEU A 52 0.64 2.84 4.89
C LEU A 52 -0.07 1.92 5.88
N GLU A 53 0.50 0.75 6.16
CA GLU A 53 -0.04 -0.23 7.10
C GLU A 53 -0.02 0.29 8.55
N GLY A 54 1.05 0.99 8.94
CA GLY A 54 1.15 1.63 10.25
C GLY A 54 0.11 2.73 10.44
N LEU A 55 -0.03 3.60 9.44
CA LEU A 55 -1.04 4.65 9.41
C LEU A 55 -2.46 4.06 9.38
N GLN A 56 -2.68 2.98 8.61
CA GLN A 56 -3.98 2.31 8.57
C GLN A 56 -4.36 1.74 9.93
N THR A 57 -3.42 1.07 10.58
CA THR A 57 -3.67 0.37 11.85
C THR A 57 -3.83 1.34 13.03
N LYS A 58 -3.05 2.43 13.05
CA LYS A 58 -3.00 3.35 14.20
C LYS A 58 -3.81 4.62 14.02
N VAL A 59 -4.06 5.04 12.77
CA VAL A 59 -4.69 6.33 12.47
C VAL A 59 -5.98 6.17 11.68
N PHE A 60 -5.89 5.66 10.45
CA PHE A 60 -7.03 5.69 9.53
C PHE A 60 -8.18 4.80 10.01
N GLY A 61 -7.89 3.53 10.39
CA GLY A 61 -8.88 2.60 10.88
C GLY A 61 -9.57 3.08 12.15
N PRO A 62 -8.83 3.26 13.26
CA PRO A 62 -9.45 3.56 14.56
C PRO A 62 -9.96 5.00 14.72
N THR A 63 -9.49 5.94 13.90
CA THR A 63 -9.83 7.36 14.07
C THR A 63 -10.65 7.94 12.93
N CYS A 64 -10.40 7.53 11.70
CA CYS A 64 -10.99 8.15 10.52
C CYS A 64 -12.14 7.32 9.91
N ALA A 65 -12.05 5.98 9.96
CA ALA A 65 -13.03 5.06 9.38
C ALA A 65 -14.25 4.82 10.26
N ASN A 66 -14.55 5.72 11.19
CA ASN A 66 -15.70 5.61 12.08
C ASN A 66 -17.00 5.65 11.30
N SER A 67 -18.03 4.98 11.85
CA SER A 67 -19.35 4.88 11.21
C SER A 67 -19.95 6.24 10.88
N GLY A 68 -20.33 6.41 9.62
CA GLY A 68 -20.86 7.67 9.11
C GLY A 68 -19.80 8.74 8.82
N CYS A 69 -18.52 8.40 8.93
CA CYS A 69 -17.40 9.27 8.54
C CYS A 69 -16.75 8.74 7.25
N HIS A 70 -15.52 8.27 7.35
CA HIS A 70 -14.74 7.79 6.21
C HIS A 70 -14.76 6.25 6.08
N ASP A 71 -15.87 5.64 6.42
CA ASP A 71 -16.18 4.21 6.35
C ASP A 71 -16.73 3.76 4.97
N GLY A 72 -16.46 4.55 3.95
CA GLY A 72 -17.04 4.41 2.61
C GLY A 72 -18.28 5.27 2.40
N THR A 73 -18.80 5.93 3.45
CA THR A 73 -19.92 6.90 3.35
C THR A 73 -19.45 8.20 2.72
N PHE A 74 -18.31 8.70 3.15
CA PHE A 74 -17.67 9.90 2.61
C PHE A 74 -16.25 9.62 2.16
N GLU A 75 -15.85 10.25 1.08
CA GLU A 75 -14.47 10.26 0.61
C GLU A 75 -13.56 11.19 1.45
N PRO A 76 -12.30 10.78 1.70
CA PRO A 76 -11.66 9.51 1.31
C PRO A 76 -12.18 8.31 2.11
N ASP A 77 -11.99 7.09 1.58
CA ASP A 77 -12.38 5.84 2.24
C ASP A 77 -11.19 5.26 3.03
N PHE A 78 -11.35 5.10 4.35
CA PHE A 78 -10.28 4.64 5.24
C PHE A 78 -10.52 3.24 5.82
N ARG A 79 -11.39 2.42 5.23
CA ARG A 79 -11.72 1.08 5.75
C ARG A 79 -10.57 0.09 5.67
N THR A 80 -9.71 0.20 4.67
CA THR A 80 -8.56 -0.68 4.45
C THR A 80 -7.37 0.11 3.93
N ALA A 81 -6.15 -0.41 4.06
CA ALA A 81 -4.95 0.24 3.52
C ALA A 81 -5.05 0.49 2.01
N GLU A 82 -5.60 -0.47 1.26
CA GLU A 82 -5.81 -0.33 -0.18
C GLU A 82 -6.83 0.78 -0.49
N ALA A 83 -7.96 0.82 0.21
CA ALA A 83 -8.97 1.86 0.03
C ALA A 83 -8.40 3.25 0.39
N SER A 84 -7.64 3.35 1.48
CA SER A 84 -6.97 4.57 1.91
C SER A 84 -6.00 5.09 0.84
N TYR A 85 -5.14 4.21 0.32
CA TYR A 85 -4.21 4.56 -0.75
C TYR A 85 -4.94 5.05 -1.99
N ASN A 86 -5.89 4.26 -2.49
CA ASN A 86 -6.61 4.54 -3.72
C ASN A 86 -7.50 5.79 -3.63
N SER A 87 -7.99 6.13 -2.44
CA SER A 87 -8.82 7.33 -2.24
C SER A 87 -8.02 8.59 -1.87
N LEU A 88 -6.73 8.46 -1.52
CA LEU A 88 -5.87 9.58 -1.15
C LEU A 88 -4.91 9.98 -2.26
N VAL A 89 -4.10 9.02 -2.76
CA VAL A 89 -2.93 9.30 -3.59
C VAL A 89 -3.33 9.77 -4.98
N TYR A 90 -2.88 10.95 -5.36
CA TYR A 90 -3.23 11.65 -6.61
C TYR A 90 -4.74 11.84 -6.82
N GLN A 91 -5.56 11.67 -5.78
CA GLN A 91 -6.99 11.92 -5.91
C GLN A 91 -7.29 13.42 -5.80
N PRO A 92 -8.19 13.93 -6.65
CA PRO A 92 -8.56 15.33 -6.60
C PRO A 92 -9.32 15.67 -5.31
N ILE A 93 -9.19 16.91 -4.87
CA ILE A 93 -9.95 17.42 -3.74
C ILE A 93 -11.40 17.63 -4.18
N ILE A 94 -12.37 17.05 -3.46
CA ILE A 94 -13.80 17.19 -3.78
C ILE A 94 -14.33 18.55 -3.37
N LYS A 95 -14.03 18.97 -2.14
CA LYS A 95 -14.36 20.32 -1.64
C LYS A 95 -13.10 21.17 -1.66
N ASN A 96 -13.00 22.03 -2.64
CA ASN A 96 -11.89 22.96 -2.77
C ASN A 96 -12.44 24.39 -2.83
N TYR A 97 -11.79 25.29 -2.15
CA TYR A 97 -12.14 26.72 -2.17
C TYR A 97 -11.26 27.44 -3.18
N VAL A 98 -11.82 28.49 -3.78
CA VAL A 98 -11.13 29.31 -4.80
C VAL A 98 -9.78 29.86 -4.30
N SER A 99 -9.66 30.08 -2.99
CA SER A 99 -8.43 30.55 -2.35
C SER A 99 -7.42 29.44 -2.03
N ASN A 100 -7.79 28.17 -2.19
CA ASN A 100 -6.91 27.04 -1.88
C ASN A 100 -6.20 26.58 -3.16
N PRO A 101 -4.86 26.68 -3.25
CA PRO A 101 -4.10 26.30 -4.43
C PRO A 101 -3.88 24.79 -4.56
N LEU A 102 -4.26 23.98 -3.55
CA LEU A 102 -4.00 22.54 -3.54
C LEU A 102 -4.89 21.83 -4.57
N THR A 103 -4.34 20.79 -5.19
CA THR A 103 -5.02 20.02 -6.23
C THR A 103 -5.39 18.61 -5.74
N TYR A 104 -4.51 17.99 -4.95
CA TYR A 104 -4.62 16.59 -4.57
C TYR A 104 -4.87 16.41 -3.08
N ARG A 105 -5.57 15.33 -2.73
CA ARG A 105 -5.74 14.92 -1.33
C ARG A 105 -4.39 14.54 -0.72
N THR A 106 -3.58 13.79 -1.47
CA THR A 106 -2.18 13.47 -1.16
C THR A 106 -1.35 13.57 -2.42
N LEU A 107 -0.29 14.37 -2.36
CA LEU A 107 0.70 14.50 -3.41
C LEU A 107 2.00 13.84 -2.94
N PRO A 108 2.37 12.64 -3.44
CA PRO A 108 3.61 11.97 -3.08
C PRO A 108 4.81 12.90 -3.21
N PHE A 109 5.77 12.77 -2.29
CA PHE A 109 6.97 13.61 -2.15
C PHE A 109 6.72 15.07 -1.74
N ASP A 110 5.46 15.44 -1.46
CA ASP A 110 5.13 16.84 -1.10
C ASP A 110 3.96 16.90 -0.11
N ALA A 111 4.26 16.67 1.15
CA ALA A 111 3.27 16.76 2.22
C ALA A 111 2.71 18.17 2.38
N SER A 112 3.51 19.21 2.08
CA SER A 112 3.10 20.62 2.22
C SER A 112 1.99 21.01 1.24
N ASN A 113 1.94 20.35 0.08
CA ASN A 113 0.91 20.52 -0.94
C ASN A 113 -0.14 19.39 -0.94
N SER A 114 -0.24 18.65 0.16
CA SER A 114 -1.22 17.60 0.38
C SER A 114 -2.37 18.06 1.27
N MET A 115 -3.61 18.00 0.76
CA MET A 115 -4.80 18.46 1.46
C MET A 115 -5.03 17.74 2.78
N ILE A 116 -4.67 16.46 2.86
CA ILE A 116 -4.87 15.67 4.09
C ILE A 116 -4.15 16.30 5.29
N ILE A 117 -2.93 16.79 5.11
CA ILE A 117 -2.18 17.46 6.18
C ILE A 117 -2.91 18.73 6.64
N ARG A 118 -3.37 19.51 5.68
CA ARG A 118 -4.10 20.76 6.01
C ARG A 118 -5.42 20.48 6.73
N ARG A 119 -6.14 19.44 6.34
CA ARG A 119 -7.39 19.04 7.01
C ARG A 119 -7.20 18.59 8.46
N LEU A 120 -6.00 18.09 8.80
CA LEU A 120 -5.66 17.70 10.18
C LEU A 120 -5.13 18.85 11.04
N THR A 121 -4.75 19.98 10.42
CA THR A 121 -4.08 21.09 11.11
C THR A 121 -4.84 22.40 11.04
N GLU A 122 -5.72 22.58 10.05
CA GLU A 122 -6.40 23.85 9.76
C GLU A 122 -7.90 23.65 9.51
N ASP A 123 -8.71 24.58 9.97
CA ASP A 123 -10.08 24.74 9.48
C ASP A 123 -10.02 25.60 8.19
N ILE A 124 -9.91 24.92 7.05
CA ILE A 124 -9.60 25.52 5.76
C ILE A 124 -10.68 26.51 5.29
N ASP A 125 -11.93 26.24 5.62
CA ASP A 125 -13.08 27.02 5.16
C ASP A 125 -13.79 27.77 6.29
N GLY A 126 -13.30 27.64 7.54
CA GLY A 126 -13.92 28.21 8.71
C GLY A 126 -15.31 27.64 9.06
N ILE A 127 -15.70 26.55 8.41
CA ILE A 127 -17.04 25.94 8.57
C ILE A 127 -16.94 24.42 8.80
N SER A 128 -16.03 23.75 8.10
CA SER A 128 -15.93 22.29 8.14
C SER A 128 -15.19 21.74 9.35
N GLY A 129 -14.46 22.58 10.07
CA GLY A 129 -13.64 22.19 11.21
C GLY A 129 -12.34 21.47 10.82
N ILE A 130 -11.54 21.20 11.86
CA ILE A 130 -10.29 20.42 11.74
C ILE A 130 -10.65 18.94 11.88
N MET A 131 -10.10 18.07 11.04
CA MET A 131 -10.30 16.62 11.14
C MET A 131 -9.38 15.99 12.20
N PRO A 132 -9.84 14.94 12.88
CA PRO A 132 -11.19 14.39 12.87
C PRO A 132 -12.17 15.32 13.60
N LEU A 133 -13.43 15.40 13.14
CA LEU A 133 -14.48 16.21 13.78
C LEU A 133 -14.93 15.63 15.12
N ALA A 134 -14.81 14.34 15.26
CA ALA A 134 -15.07 13.59 16.49
C ALA A 134 -14.22 12.32 16.48
N THR A 135 -13.85 11.85 17.66
CA THR A 135 -13.14 10.60 17.87
C THR A 135 -13.96 9.67 18.75
N GLU A 136 -13.77 8.37 18.62
CA GLU A 136 -14.36 7.40 19.52
C GLU A 136 -13.79 7.59 20.95
N PRO A 137 -14.54 7.22 22.02
CA PRO A 137 -14.11 7.45 23.41
C PRO A 137 -12.80 6.76 23.78
N ASP A 138 -12.43 5.69 23.11
CA ASP A 138 -11.21 4.90 23.29
C ASP A 138 -10.09 5.26 22.31
N SER A 139 -10.32 6.24 21.44
CA SER A 139 -9.31 6.72 20.50
C SER A 139 -8.15 7.39 21.26
N ASP A 140 -6.93 7.05 20.84
CA ASP A 140 -5.71 7.67 21.36
C ASP A 140 -5.26 8.91 20.55
N TRP A 141 -6.11 9.37 19.62
CA TRP A 141 -5.81 10.49 18.73
C TRP A 141 -5.34 11.75 19.45
N GLU A 142 -6.05 12.17 20.48
CA GLU A 142 -5.73 13.42 21.18
C GLU A 142 -4.37 13.36 21.89
N ILE A 143 -3.94 12.15 22.28
CA ILE A 143 -2.65 11.92 22.95
C ILE A 143 -1.50 11.89 21.94
N ASN A 144 -1.74 11.30 20.77
CA ASN A 144 -0.71 10.97 19.77
C ASN A 144 -0.77 11.84 18.51
N LYS A 145 -1.67 12.80 18.43
CA LYS A 145 -1.98 13.60 17.25
C LYS A 145 -0.73 14.13 16.53
N GLU A 146 0.19 14.74 17.28
CA GLU A 146 1.42 15.31 16.69
C GLU A 146 2.30 14.23 16.07
N SER A 147 2.43 13.07 16.75
CA SER A 147 3.19 11.93 16.26
C SER A 147 2.55 11.32 15.01
N TYR A 148 1.22 11.23 14.97
CA TYR A 148 0.48 10.73 13.82
C TYR A 148 0.59 11.64 12.60
N ILE A 149 0.48 12.95 12.81
CA ILE A 149 0.67 13.93 11.74
C ILE A 149 2.13 13.92 11.23
N ALA A 150 3.11 13.77 12.12
CA ALA A 150 4.51 13.65 11.74
C ALA A 150 4.77 12.40 10.89
N ALA A 151 4.23 11.25 11.30
CA ALA A 151 4.34 10.01 10.54
C ALA A 151 3.65 10.08 9.17
N LEU A 152 2.50 10.74 9.10
CA LEU A 152 1.81 10.98 7.83
C LEU A 152 2.62 11.88 6.89
N ASN A 153 3.25 12.94 7.41
CA ASN A 153 4.16 13.79 6.64
C ASN A 153 5.37 12.98 6.11
N GLU A 154 5.95 12.12 6.96
CA GLU A 154 7.08 11.27 6.58
C GLU A 154 6.67 10.30 5.47
N TRP A 155 5.54 9.60 5.62
CA TRP A 155 5.01 8.69 4.60
C TRP A 155 4.79 9.39 3.26
N ILE A 156 4.15 10.56 3.26
CA ILE A 156 3.90 11.33 2.03
C ILE A 156 5.23 11.76 1.38
N ASN A 157 6.19 12.24 2.17
CA ASN A 157 7.47 12.73 1.64
C ASN A 157 8.39 11.60 1.17
N ALA A 158 8.17 10.38 1.63
CA ALA A 158 8.86 9.20 1.12
C ALA A 158 8.34 8.74 -0.26
N GLY A 159 7.09 9.08 -0.63
CA GLY A 159 6.46 8.74 -1.92
C GLY A 159 5.60 7.51 -1.84
#